data_4291be1b945619a10c859f02b0a5f085
#
_entry.id   4291be1b945619a10c859f02b0a5f085
#
_cell.length_a   1.000
_cell.length_b   1.000
_cell.length_c   1.000
_cell.angle_alpha   90.00
_cell.angle_beta   90.00
_cell.angle_gamma   90.00
#
_symmetry.space_group_name_H-M   'P 1'
#
loop_
_entity.id
_entity.type
_entity.pdbx_description
1 polymer ?
#
loop_
_entity_poly.entity_id
_entity_poly.type
_entity_poly.pdbx_seq_one_letter_code
_entity_poly.pdbx_strand_id
1 'polypeptide(L)'
;MRLTAVFESWHIGDGNYPPLKVGQAVNLSFQVEPVGKLDKTDQAVMFDVADDAECVFASELIPIYRRPTERPLGIFQAGEFRFYVEDESIANFAVGDRVGSAGTLLFDYYIWVEFLHEYAEPPNLFYTFQVKRIRKVTLPTEFVTRHVRAVGHPTRLRGDQYAACDIQDLESMEGQNFGPEFYLIDLDTEGVSKTNVRKTFLGS
;
A
#
# COMPACT_ATOMS: atom_id res chain seq x y z
N MET A 1 1.72 15.55 5.83
CA MET A 1 2.65 14.40 5.83
C MET A 1 2.87 13.98 4.39
N ARG A 2 4.09 13.82 3.95
CA ARG A 2 4.41 13.32 2.61
C ARG A 2 4.65 11.81 2.70
N LEU A 3 4.02 11.04 1.81
CA LEU A 3 4.21 9.61 1.67
C LEU A 3 4.66 9.29 0.25
N THR A 4 5.51 8.29 0.11
CA THR A 4 5.78 7.64 -1.16
C THR A 4 5.33 6.20 -1.07
N ALA A 5 4.59 5.72 -2.06
CA ALA A 5 4.12 4.33 -2.09
C ALA A 5 4.30 3.72 -3.48
N VAL A 6 4.48 2.40 -3.52
CA VAL A 6 4.55 1.63 -4.76
C VAL A 6 3.14 1.42 -5.30
N PHE A 7 2.98 1.69 -6.58
CA PHE A 7 1.77 1.41 -7.35
C PHE A 7 2.09 0.46 -8.51
N GLU A 8 1.29 -0.57 -8.67
CA GLU A 8 1.45 -1.56 -9.71
C GLU A 8 0.46 -1.33 -10.86
N SER A 9 0.90 -1.46 -12.10
CA SER A 9 0.10 -1.18 -13.29
C SER A 9 -1.18 -2.01 -13.42
N TRP A 10 -1.20 -3.22 -12.86
CA TRP A 10 -2.36 -4.09 -12.91
C TRP A 10 -3.61 -3.50 -12.23
N HIS A 11 -3.43 -2.64 -11.21
CA HIS A 11 -4.55 -1.96 -10.57
C HIS A 11 -5.40 -1.12 -11.54
N ILE A 12 -4.77 -0.57 -12.59
CA ILE A 12 -5.49 0.16 -13.64
C ILE A 12 -6.15 -0.85 -14.59
N GLY A 13 -5.40 -1.90 -14.94
CA GLY A 13 -5.88 -2.94 -15.86
C GLY A 13 -7.15 -3.64 -15.39
N ASP A 14 -7.22 -3.90 -14.10
CA ASP A 14 -8.40 -4.53 -13.46
C ASP A 14 -9.55 -3.54 -13.18
N GLY A 15 -9.36 -2.25 -13.53
CA GLY A 15 -10.36 -1.20 -13.33
C GLY A 15 -10.53 -0.76 -11.88
N ASN A 16 -9.64 -1.19 -10.99
CA ASN A 16 -9.70 -0.85 -9.57
C ASN A 16 -9.35 0.62 -9.30
N TYR A 17 -8.47 1.19 -10.14
CA TYR A 17 -8.12 2.61 -10.07
C TYR A 17 -8.25 3.27 -11.42
N PRO A 18 -8.72 4.52 -11.48
CA PRO A 18 -8.56 5.34 -12.67
C PRO A 18 -7.07 5.63 -12.91
N PRO A 19 -6.66 5.96 -14.14
CA PRO A 19 -5.32 6.46 -14.41
C PRO A 19 -5.02 7.65 -13.49
N LEU A 20 -3.92 7.56 -12.74
CA LEU A 20 -3.52 8.62 -11.81
C LEU A 20 -2.81 9.73 -12.55
N LYS A 21 -3.01 10.99 -12.11
CA LYS A 21 -2.39 12.19 -12.66
C LYS A 21 -1.79 13.04 -11.58
N VAL A 22 -0.67 13.69 -11.87
CA VAL A 22 -0.10 14.69 -10.97
C VAL A 22 -1.11 15.81 -10.74
N GLY A 23 -1.30 16.19 -9.47
CA GLY A 23 -2.30 17.20 -9.07
C GLY A 23 -3.70 16.64 -8.80
N GLN A 24 -3.96 15.37 -9.08
CA GLN A 24 -5.25 14.75 -8.81
C GLN A 24 -5.43 14.43 -7.33
N ALA A 25 -6.64 14.66 -6.82
CA ALA A 25 -7.06 14.11 -5.52
C ALA A 25 -7.58 12.68 -5.73
N VAL A 26 -7.14 11.75 -4.88
CA VAL A 26 -7.47 10.33 -5.00
C VAL A 26 -7.67 9.70 -3.61
N ASN A 27 -8.62 8.78 -3.52
CA ASN A 27 -8.87 8.02 -2.30
C ASN A 27 -8.07 6.73 -2.33
N LEU A 28 -7.23 6.51 -1.32
CA LEU A 28 -6.27 5.42 -1.26
C LEU A 28 -6.30 4.71 0.08
N SER A 29 -6.08 3.41 0.05
CA SER A 29 -5.72 2.58 1.20
C SER A 29 -4.31 2.00 0.98
N PHE A 30 -3.70 1.55 2.07
CA PHE A 30 -2.31 1.12 2.04
C PHE A 30 -2.11 -0.20 2.76
N GLN A 31 -1.26 -1.01 2.14
CA GLN A 31 -0.62 -2.17 2.72
C GLN A 31 0.83 -1.85 3.06
N VAL A 32 1.33 -2.39 4.15
CA VAL A 32 2.77 -2.54 4.35
C VAL A 32 3.13 -4.00 4.17
N GLU A 33 4.01 -4.28 3.21
CA GLU A 33 4.63 -5.58 3.07
C GLU A 33 5.91 -5.62 3.93
N PRO A 34 5.94 -6.42 5.01
CA PRO A 34 7.08 -6.43 5.92
C PRO A 34 8.32 -7.06 5.25
N VAL A 35 9.47 -6.42 5.45
CA VAL A 35 10.78 -6.88 4.95
C VAL A 35 11.49 -7.76 5.98
N GLY A 36 11.00 -7.82 7.17
CA GLY A 36 11.55 -8.57 8.28
C GLY A 36 10.46 -9.16 9.13
N LYS A 37 10.85 -9.58 10.33
CA LYS A 37 9.92 -10.08 11.32
C LYS A 37 9.15 -8.92 11.96
N LEU A 38 7.89 -9.16 12.23
CA LEU A 38 7.11 -8.29 13.11
C LEU A 38 7.48 -8.61 14.55
N ASP A 39 7.82 -7.61 15.34
CA ASP A 39 8.19 -7.78 16.75
C ASP A 39 7.44 -6.79 17.65
N LYS A 40 7.10 -7.22 18.88
CA LYS A 40 6.62 -6.29 19.90
C LYS A 40 7.69 -5.26 20.22
N THR A 41 7.27 -4.02 20.41
CA THR A 41 8.19 -2.91 20.65
C THR A 41 7.63 -1.94 21.67
N ASP A 42 8.53 -1.32 22.45
CA ASP A 42 8.21 -0.22 23.37
C ASP A 42 8.48 1.16 22.77
N GLN A 43 8.91 1.20 21.50
CA GLN A 43 9.14 2.47 20.82
C GLN A 43 7.86 3.32 20.77
N ALA A 44 8.02 4.63 20.72
CA ALA A 44 6.91 5.55 20.49
C ALA A 44 6.22 5.23 19.15
N VAL A 45 4.89 5.44 19.12
CA VAL A 45 4.13 5.25 17.87
C VAL A 45 4.73 6.13 16.78
N MET A 46 5.11 5.51 15.67
CA MET A 46 5.71 6.18 14.51
C MET A 46 5.37 5.47 13.22
N PHE A 47 5.38 6.23 12.14
CA PHE A 47 5.32 5.73 10.77
C PHE A 47 6.13 6.68 9.90
N ASP A 48 7.22 6.21 9.35
CA ASP A 48 8.13 6.98 8.50
C ASP A 48 8.34 6.26 7.18
N VAL A 49 8.33 7.02 6.08
CA VAL A 49 8.42 6.49 4.72
C VAL A 49 9.50 7.25 3.96
N ALA A 50 10.45 6.53 3.40
CA ALA A 50 11.48 7.09 2.53
C ALA A 50 10.98 7.33 1.08
N ASP A 51 11.78 8.02 0.29
CA ASP A 51 11.45 8.39 -1.10
C ASP A 51 11.35 7.19 -2.06
N ASP A 52 11.80 6.02 -1.66
CA ASP A 52 11.69 4.74 -2.39
C ASP A 52 10.56 3.83 -1.89
N ALA A 53 9.67 4.36 -1.07
CA ALA A 53 8.58 3.67 -0.40
C ALA A 53 9.00 2.65 0.68
N GLU A 54 10.29 2.56 1.03
CA GLU A 54 10.69 1.84 2.23
C GLU A 54 10.12 2.56 3.45
N CYS A 55 9.54 1.80 4.38
CA CYS A 55 8.95 2.36 5.58
C CYS A 55 9.44 1.64 6.83
N VAL A 56 9.43 2.39 7.94
CA VAL A 56 9.64 1.86 9.29
C VAL A 56 8.45 2.29 10.14
N PHE A 57 7.91 1.36 10.90
CA PHE A 57 6.79 1.66 11.78
C PHE A 57 6.92 1.03 13.17
N ALA A 58 6.32 1.71 14.14
CA ALA A 58 5.95 1.20 15.45
C ALA A 58 4.51 1.63 15.71
N SER A 59 3.57 0.72 15.60
CA SER A 59 2.15 1.04 15.51
C SER A 59 1.30 0.12 16.37
N GLU A 60 0.15 0.59 16.81
CA GLU A 60 -0.79 -0.20 17.58
C GLU A 60 -1.58 -1.12 16.67
N LEU A 61 -1.64 -2.39 16.99
CA LEU A 61 -2.49 -3.37 16.34
C LEU A 61 -3.92 -3.23 16.86
N ILE A 62 -4.84 -2.75 15.99
CA ILE A 62 -6.21 -2.45 16.42
C ILE A 62 -7.16 -3.62 16.26
N PRO A 63 -7.45 -4.17 15.09
CA PRO A 63 -8.10 -5.47 14.92
C PRO A 63 -7.21 -6.47 14.18
N ILE A 64 -7.55 -7.75 14.38
CA ILE A 64 -7.01 -8.86 13.58
C ILE A 64 -8.18 -9.50 12.84
N TYR A 65 -8.00 -9.71 11.54
CA TYR A 65 -8.95 -10.42 10.69
C TYR A 65 -8.34 -11.76 10.26
N ARG A 66 -9.15 -12.81 10.26
CA ARG A 66 -8.73 -14.15 9.83
C ARG A 66 -9.64 -14.63 8.73
N ARG A 67 -9.04 -14.95 7.61
CA ARG A 67 -9.68 -15.68 6.51
C ARG A 67 -9.38 -17.18 6.65
N PRO A 68 -10.30 -18.07 6.34
CA PRO A 68 -10.13 -19.51 6.59
C PRO A 68 -8.91 -20.15 5.92
N THR A 69 -8.44 -19.57 4.81
CA THR A 69 -7.41 -20.15 3.94
C THR A 69 -6.22 -19.24 3.69
N GLU A 70 -6.18 -18.06 4.32
CA GLU A 70 -5.19 -17.05 4.02
C GLU A 70 -4.45 -16.58 5.29
N ARG A 71 -3.38 -15.81 5.09
CA ARG A 71 -2.63 -15.23 6.18
C ARG A 71 -3.49 -14.30 7.03
N PRO A 72 -3.25 -14.25 8.34
CA PRO A 72 -3.91 -13.27 9.19
C PRO A 72 -3.60 -11.85 8.71
N LEU A 73 -4.61 -10.99 8.76
CA LEU A 73 -4.50 -9.59 8.44
C LEU A 73 -4.64 -8.77 9.72
N GLY A 74 -3.66 -7.91 10.00
CA GLY A 74 -3.70 -6.96 11.10
C GLY A 74 -3.86 -5.54 10.58
N ILE A 75 -4.74 -4.77 11.22
CA ILE A 75 -4.83 -3.34 10.99
C ILE A 75 -3.97 -2.63 12.04
N PHE A 76 -3.11 -1.76 11.58
CA PHE A 76 -2.18 -0.99 12.39
C PHE A 76 -2.54 0.49 12.38
N GLN A 77 -2.41 1.14 13.52
CA GLN A 77 -2.67 2.56 13.67
C GLN A 77 -1.42 3.30 14.16
N ALA A 78 -0.98 4.27 13.36
CA ALA A 78 0.07 5.21 13.68
C ALA A 78 -0.49 6.64 13.70
N GLY A 79 -0.88 7.13 14.86
CA GLY A 79 -1.62 8.38 14.99
C GLY A 79 -2.98 8.31 14.30
N GLU A 80 -3.21 9.15 13.30
CA GLU A 80 -4.43 9.12 12.49
C GLU A 80 -4.34 8.20 11.27
N PHE A 81 -3.14 7.73 10.93
CA PHE A 81 -2.89 6.90 9.77
C PHE A 81 -3.10 5.42 10.10
N ARG A 82 -3.83 4.73 9.25
CA ARG A 82 -4.08 3.29 9.33
C ARG A 82 -3.66 2.62 8.05
N PHE A 83 -3.04 1.47 8.21
CA PHE A 83 -2.63 0.59 7.14
C PHE A 83 -2.85 -0.86 7.59
N TYR A 84 -2.76 -1.80 6.67
CA TYR A 84 -2.81 -3.20 7.05
C TYR A 84 -1.52 -3.93 6.68
N VAL A 85 -1.33 -5.06 7.35
CA VAL A 85 -0.24 -6.01 7.11
C VAL A 85 -0.84 -7.40 7.03
N GLU A 86 -0.42 -8.19 6.07
CA GLU A 86 -0.70 -9.63 6.00
C GLU A 86 0.57 -10.40 6.35
N ASP A 87 0.56 -11.10 7.47
CA ASP A 87 1.69 -11.92 7.91
C ASP A 87 1.24 -12.99 8.90
N GLU A 88 1.80 -14.19 8.80
CA GLU A 88 1.45 -15.29 9.71
C GLU A 88 1.77 -14.98 11.17
N SER A 89 2.81 -14.18 11.42
CA SER A 89 3.21 -13.80 12.78
C SER A 89 2.19 -12.92 13.51
N ILE A 90 1.25 -12.28 12.78
CA ILE A 90 0.16 -11.48 13.36
C ILE A 90 -0.68 -12.30 14.34
N ALA A 91 -0.81 -13.61 14.11
CA ALA A 91 -1.50 -14.51 15.03
C ALA A 91 -0.87 -14.58 16.42
N ASN A 92 0.38 -14.15 16.58
CA ASN A 92 1.11 -14.14 17.87
C ASN A 92 0.91 -12.86 18.68
N PHE A 93 0.20 -11.87 18.13
CA PHE A 93 -0.05 -10.59 18.77
C PHE A 93 -1.49 -10.49 19.26
N ALA A 94 -1.71 -9.65 20.26
CA ALA A 94 -3.04 -9.28 20.73
C ALA A 94 -3.40 -7.87 20.21
N VAL A 95 -4.70 -7.60 20.10
CA VAL A 95 -5.21 -6.24 19.88
C VAL A 95 -4.73 -5.34 21.02
N GLY A 96 -4.20 -4.18 20.68
CA GLY A 96 -3.56 -3.25 21.61
C GLY A 96 -2.04 -3.44 21.76
N ASP A 97 -1.48 -4.55 21.24
CA ASP A 97 -0.02 -4.67 21.20
C ASP A 97 0.58 -3.62 20.28
N ARG A 98 1.70 -3.04 20.70
CA ARG A 98 2.52 -2.23 19.82
C ARG A 98 3.52 -3.12 19.10
N VAL A 99 3.49 -3.06 17.77
CA VAL A 99 4.31 -3.90 16.90
C VAL A 99 5.10 -3.01 15.96
N GLY A 100 6.36 -3.35 15.77
CA GLY A 100 7.28 -2.64 14.87
C GLY A 100 7.86 -3.56 13.82
N SER A 101 8.15 -2.97 12.66
CA SER A 101 8.91 -3.60 11.56
C SER A 101 9.38 -2.54 10.57
N ALA A 102 10.18 -2.99 9.61
CA ALA A 102 10.41 -2.28 8.37
C ALA A 102 9.67 -3.00 7.23
N GLY A 103 9.34 -2.27 6.17
CA GLY A 103 8.62 -2.82 5.04
C GLY A 103 8.59 -1.90 3.84
N THR A 104 7.77 -2.25 2.86
CA THR A 104 7.47 -1.41 1.70
C THR A 104 6.02 -0.97 1.75
N LEU A 105 5.77 0.31 1.55
CA LEU A 105 4.43 0.87 1.48
C LEU A 105 3.85 0.67 0.07
N LEU A 106 2.73 -0.03 -0.02
CA LEU A 106 2.04 -0.35 -1.26
C LEU A 106 0.64 0.27 -1.27
N PHE A 107 0.16 0.62 -2.46
CA PHE A 107 -1.27 0.85 -2.64
C PHE A 107 -2.01 -0.47 -2.56
N ASP A 108 -3.12 -0.49 -1.85
CA ASP A 108 -4.04 -1.59 -1.94
C ASP A 108 -5.50 -1.13 -1.89
N TYR A 109 -6.25 -1.61 -2.88
CA TYR A 109 -7.69 -1.46 -2.95
C TYR A 109 -8.40 -2.80 -2.70
N TYR A 110 -7.71 -3.90 -2.93
CA TYR A 110 -8.28 -5.23 -3.06
C TYR A 110 -8.81 -5.80 -1.75
N ILE A 111 -8.05 -5.64 -0.67
CA ILE A 111 -8.42 -6.17 0.66
C ILE A 111 -9.73 -5.58 1.16
N TRP A 112 -9.96 -4.27 0.94
CA TRP A 112 -11.21 -3.67 1.39
C TRP A 112 -12.40 -4.19 0.59
N VAL A 113 -12.28 -4.27 -0.74
CA VAL A 113 -13.37 -4.67 -1.63
C VAL A 113 -13.68 -6.16 -1.51
N GLU A 114 -12.66 -7.00 -1.43
CA GLU A 114 -12.85 -8.45 -1.40
C GLU A 114 -13.14 -9.03 -0.03
N PHE A 115 -12.70 -8.34 1.01
CA PHE A 115 -12.72 -8.95 2.33
C PHE A 115 -13.31 -8.06 3.43
N LEU A 116 -12.78 -6.85 3.62
CA LEU A 116 -13.16 -6.06 4.80
C LEU A 116 -14.58 -5.51 4.73
N HIS A 117 -15.15 -5.35 3.54
CA HIS A 117 -16.53 -4.87 3.40
C HIS A 117 -17.58 -5.87 3.93
N GLU A 118 -17.24 -7.15 4.04
CA GLU A 118 -18.13 -8.18 4.60
C GLU A 118 -18.32 -8.06 6.11
N TYR A 119 -17.43 -7.34 6.79
CA TYR A 119 -17.57 -7.10 8.22
C TYR A 119 -18.62 -6.03 8.52
N ALA A 120 -19.36 -6.23 9.60
CA ALA A 120 -20.41 -5.29 10.01
C ALA A 120 -19.89 -3.88 10.26
N GLU A 121 -18.66 -3.77 10.76
CA GLU A 121 -17.96 -2.51 11.02
C GLU A 121 -16.55 -2.57 10.43
N PRO A 122 -16.42 -2.45 9.09
CA PRO A 122 -15.10 -2.47 8.46
C PRO A 122 -14.30 -1.23 8.90
N PRO A 123 -13.00 -1.40 9.18
CA PRO A 123 -12.16 -0.26 9.53
C PRO A 123 -12.08 0.70 8.35
N ASN A 124 -12.08 2.00 8.64
CA ASN A 124 -11.81 2.99 7.60
C ASN A 124 -10.31 3.03 7.32
N LEU A 125 -9.90 2.53 6.16
CA LEU A 125 -8.52 2.52 5.67
C LEU A 125 -8.28 3.56 4.56
N PHE A 126 -9.33 4.23 4.08
CA PHE A 126 -9.24 5.16 2.96
C PHE A 126 -9.01 6.59 3.42
N TYR A 127 -8.08 7.22 2.73
CA TYR A 127 -7.72 8.62 2.92
C TYR A 127 -7.67 9.33 1.57
N THR A 128 -8.03 10.59 1.55
CA THR A 128 -7.88 11.43 0.36
C THR A 128 -6.48 12.04 0.34
N PHE A 129 -5.75 11.79 -0.73
CA PHE A 129 -4.42 12.35 -0.98
C PHE A 129 -4.41 13.14 -2.27
N GLN A 130 -3.47 14.06 -2.37
CA GLN A 130 -3.12 14.71 -3.62
C GLN A 130 -1.86 14.07 -4.19
N VAL A 131 -1.92 13.61 -5.45
CA VAL A 131 -0.77 13.09 -6.17
C VAL A 131 0.18 14.24 -6.48
N LYS A 132 1.41 14.19 -5.97
CA LYS A 132 2.41 15.24 -6.15
C LYS A 132 3.43 14.91 -7.24
N ARG A 133 3.75 13.64 -7.39
CA ARG A 133 4.74 13.16 -8.35
C ARG A 133 4.49 11.70 -8.67
N ILE A 134 4.73 11.32 -9.91
CA ILE A 134 4.68 9.94 -10.38
C ILE A 134 6.03 9.62 -11.02
N ARG A 135 6.68 8.56 -10.57
CA ARG A 135 7.94 8.06 -11.12
C ARG A 135 7.75 6.66 -11.66
N LYS A 136 7.93 6.49 -12.97
CA LYS A 136 7.97 5.16 -13.59
C LYS A 136 9.30 4.49 -13.24
N VAL A 137 9.24 3.28 -12.67
CA VAL A 137 10.40 2.50 -12.27
C VAL A 137 10.77 1.53 -13.39
N THR A 138 12.03 1.58 -13.80
CA THR A 138 12.59 0.62 -14.78
C THR A 138 13.52 -0.32 -14.05
N LEU A 139 13.17 -1.60 -14.03
CA LEU A 139 13.98 -2.65 -13.44
C LEU A 139 15.07 -3.11 -14.41
N PRO A 140 16.28 -3.47 -13.93
CA PRO A 140 17.25 -4.17 -14.75
C PRO A 140 16.67 -5.50 -15.29
N THR A 141 16.99 -5.84 -16.54
CA THR A 141 16.44 -7.02 -17.23
C THR A 141 16.67 -8.33 -16.48
N GLU A 142 17.77 -8.47 -15.79
CA GLU A 142 18.09 -9.62 -14.92
C GLU A 142 17.13 -9.75 -13.71
N PHE A 143 16.62 -8.64 -13.22
CA PHE A 143 15.64 -8.62 -12.12
C PHE A 143 14.27 -9.11 -12.60
N VAL A 144 13.84 -8.63 -13.76
CA VAL A 144 12.59 -9.06 -14.40
C VAL A 144 12.58 -10.56 -14.67
N THR A 145 13.71 -11.14 -15.12
CA THR A 145 13.78 -12.56 -15.45
C THR A 145 13.73 -13.47 -14.23
N ARG A 146 14.21 -13.03 -13.09
CA ARG A 146 14.25 -13.82 -11.86
C ARG A 146 13.00 -13.72 -11.00
N HIS A 147 12.33 -12.58 -10.96
CA HIS A 147 11.25 -12.28 -10.01
C HIS A 147 9.85 -12.36 -10.61
N VAL A 148 9.68 -12.22 -11.93
CA VAL A 148 8.38 -12.41 -12.61
C VAL A 148 7.91 -13.88 -12.57
N ARG A 149 8.78 -14.82 -12.28
CA ARG A 149 8.39 -16.24 -12.06
C ARG A 149 8.03 -16.60 -10.62
N ALA A 150 8.37 -15.76 -9.66
CA ALA A 150 7.85 -15.87 -8.31
C ALA A 150 6.63 -14.94 -8.27
N VAL A 151 5.44 -15.50 -8.24
CA VAL A 151 4.21 -14.82 -7.89
C VAL A 151 4.45 -14.17 -6.52
N GLY A 152 4.88 -12.94 -6.52
CA GLY A 152 5.29 -12.23 -5.30
C GLY A 152 5.84 -10.88 -5.69
N HIS A 153 5.28 -9.90 -5.11
CA HIS A 153 5.57 -8.48 -5.18
C HIS A 153 7.05 -8.14 -5.40
N PRO A 154 7.37 -7.02 -6.06
CA PRO A 154 8.73 -6.50 -6.16
C PRO A 154 9.20 -6.01 -4.81
N THR A 155 9.28 -6.92 -3.86
CA THR A 155 9.83 -6.66 -2.57
C THR A 155 11.29 -6.30 -2.72
N ARG A 156 11.65 -5.10 -2.29
CA ARG A 156 13.01 -4.61 -2.10
C ARG A 156 13.71 -4.09 -3.36
N LEU A 157 13.10 -3.10 -3.98
CA LEU A 157 13.84 -2.21 -4.86
C LEU A 157 14.64 -1.24 -3.97
N ARG A 158 15.91 -1.50 -3.74
CA ARG A 158 16.80 -0.46 -3.21
C ARG A 158 17.02 0.60 -4.28
N GLY A 159 17.06 1.86 -3.90
CA GLY A 159 17.20 2.99 -4.80
C GLY A 159 18.40 2.97 -5.75
N ASP A 160 19.39 2.13 -5.48
CA ASP A 160 20.56 1.86 -6.33
C ASP A 160 20.33 0.75 -7.38
N GLN A 161 19.21 0.05 -7.33
CA GLN A 161 18.90 -1.12 -8.16
C GLN A 161 17.90 -0.84 -9.28
N TYR A 162 17.39 0.37 -9.40
CA TYR A 162 16.44 0.75 -10.45
C TYR A 162 16.68 2.17 -10.95
N ALA A 163 16.28 2.41 -12.20
CA ALA A 163 16.15 3.75 -12.73
C ALA A 163 14.71 4.23 -12.60
N ALA A 164 14.51 5.50 -12.26
CA ALA A 164 13.18 6.10 -12.20
C ALA A 164 13.14 7.38 -13.03
N CYS A 165 12.06 7.58 -13.79
CA CYS A 165 11.81 8.81 -14.54
C CYS A 165 10.45 9.40 -14.18
N ASP A 166 10.40 10.73 -14.12
CA ASP A 166 9.17 11.46 -13.85
C ASP A 166 8.20 11.38 -15.04
N ILE A 167 6.93 11.12 -14.74
CA ILE A 167 5.84 11.19 -15.71
C ILE A 167 4.68 12.01 -15.13
N GLN A 168 3.81 12.54 -15.98
CA GLN A 168 2.68 13.37 -15.55
C GLN A 168 1.40 12.57 -15.32
N ASP A 169 1.19 11.57 -16.14
CA ASP A 169 -0.02 10.75 -16.15
C ASP A 169 0.35 9.28 -16.22
N LEU A 170 -0.40 8.43 -15.52
CA LEU A 170 -0.47 7.02 -15.85
C LEU A 170 -1.41 6.87 -17.02
N GLU A 171 -0.88 6.69 -18.22
CA GLU A 171 -1.68 6.50 -19.41
C GLU A 171 -2.59 5.27 -19.27
N SER A 172 -3.80 5.35 -19.83
CA SER A 172 -4.69 4.21 -19.89
C SER A 172 -3.99 3.09 -20.66
N MET A 173 -3.77 1.97 -20.03
CA MET A 173 -3.08 0.82 -20.59
C MET A 173 -3.97 0.00 -21.55
N GLU A 174 -4.98 0.62 -22.16
CA GLU A 174 -5.82 -0.03 -23.16
C GLU A 174 -4.96 -0.57 -24.30
N GLY A 175 -4.82 -1.89 -24.38
CA GLY A 175 -4.12 -2.59 -25.45
C GLY A 175 -2.62 -2.79 -25.25
N GLN A 176 -2.03 -2.42 -24.13
CA GLN A 176 -0.65 -2.76 -23.81
C GLN A 176 -0.56 -4.14 -23.12
N ASN A 177 0.41 -4.95 -23.52
CA ASN A 177 0.74 -6.17 -22.80
C ASN A 177 1.15 -5.78 -21.37
N PHE A 178 0.42 -6.29 -20.37
CA PHE A 178 0.69 -6.08 -18.96
C PHE A 178 2.06 -6.66 -18.60
N GLY A 179 3.11 -5.86 -18.80
CA GLY A 179 4.39 -6.10 -18.17
C GLY A 179 4.29 -5.67 -16.70
N PRO A 180 5.11 -6.19 -15.81
CA PRO A 180 5.17 -5.71 -14.44
C PRO A 180 5.79 -4.30 -14.44
N GLU A 181 4.96 -3.29 -14.62
CA GLU A 181 5.38 -1.89 -14.49
C GLU A 181 5.05 -1.42 -13.08
N PHE A 182 6.05 -0.81 -12.46
CA PHE A 182 5.96 -0.25 -11.12
C PHE A 182 6.13 1.26 -11.17
N TYR A 183 5.43 1.92 -10.28
CA TYR A 183 5.51 3.36 -10.12
C TYR A 183 5.73 3.69 -8.65
N LEU A 184 6.54 4.71 -8.38
CA LEU A 184 6.64 5.35 -7.09
C LEU A 184 5.80 6.63 -7.13
N ILE A 185 4.81 6.72 -6.27
CA ILE A 185 3.88 7.85 -6.24
C ILE A 185 4.05 8.62 -4.94
N ASP A 186 4.43 9.89 -5.08
CA ASP A 186 4.52 10.82 -3.95
C ASP A 186 3.15 11.45 -3.71
N LEU A 187 2.72 11.39 -2.47
CA LEU A 187 1.41 11.80 -2.00
C LEU A 187 1.54 12.87 -0.92
N ASP A 188 0.62 13.82 -0.93
CA ASP A 188 0.51 14.82 0.12
C ASP A 188 -0.78 14.61 0.92
N THR A 189 -0.62 14.65 2.25
CA THR A 189 -1.71 14.48 3.20
C THR A 189 -2.27 15.82 3.69
N GLU A 190 -2.03 16.95 3.01
CA GLU A 190 -2.66 18.20 3.37
C GLU A 190 -4.18 18.05 3.34
N GLY A 191 -4.79 17.95 4.52
CA GLY A 191 -6.23 17.80 4.67
C GLY A 191 -6.72 16.35 4.54
N VAL A 192 -6.12 15.41 5.27
CA VAL A 192 -6.64 14.03 5.37
C VAL A 192 -8.11 14.05 5.79
N SER A 193 -8.98 14.04 4.80
CA SER A 193 -10.42 13.88 5.02
C SER A 193 -10.72 12.40 5.11
N LYS A 194 -11.25 11.93 6.23
CA LYS A 194 -11.77 10.56 6.34
C LYS A 194 -12.99 10.46 5.43
N THR A 195 -12.79 9.95 4.22
CA THR A 195 -13.89 9.80 3.27
C THR A 195 -14.76 8.63 3.73
N ASN A 196 -16.05 8.89 3.88
CA ASN A 196 -17.01 7.83 4.21
C ASN A 196 -17.30 7.01 2.93
N VAL A 197 -16.49 6.00 2.69
CA VAL A 197 -16.43 5.22 1.43
C VAL A 197 -17.75 4.53 1.07
N ARG A 198 -18.65 4.32 2.05
CA ARG A 198 -19.98 3.73 1.78
C ARG A 198 -20.79 4.44 0.69
N LYS A 199 -20.50 5.69 0.39
CA LYS A 199 -21.28 6.48 -0.59
C LYS A 199 -20.73 6.50 -2.01
N THR A 200 -19.45 6.13 -2.20
CA THR A 200 -18.81 6.33 -3.50
C THR A 200 -18.80 5.08 -4.38
N PHE A 201 -18.89 3.90 -3.80
CA PHE A 201 -18.78 2.62 -4.54
C PHE A 201 -20.12 1.86 -4.70
N LEU A 202 -21.17 2.24 -3.99
CA LEU A 202 -22.51 1.65 -4.13
C LEU A 202 -23.49 2.59 -4.88
N GLY A 203 -22.98 3.54 -5.61
CA GLY A 203 -23.74 4.51 -6.37
C GLY A 203 -24.12 3.98 -7.74
N SER A 204 -25.40 3.74 -7.89
CA SER A 204 -26.28 3.50 -9.03
C SER A 204 -26.29 2.11 -9.60
#